data_f543a2e94193566024d44869b7782dc9
#
_entry.id   f543a2e94193566024d44869b7782dc9
#
_cell.length_a   1.000
_cell.length_b   1.000
_cell.length_c   1.000
_cell.angle_alpha   90.00
_cell.angle_beta   90.00
_cell.angle_gamma   90.00
#
_symmetry.space_group_name_H-M   'P 1'
#
loop_
_entity.id
_entity.type
_entity.pdbx_description
1 polymer ?
#
loop_
_entity_poly.entity_id
_entity_poly.type
_entity_poly.pdbx_seq_one_letter_code
_entity_poly.pdbx_strand_id
1 'polypeptide(L)'
;MKKLKNTFELIWTAWCLFSATIIILINLPIITLLILYFGKEDNQFIDYYLRSCTRAILISWGIKMVFIKHPNIDFSKAYIYVCNHRSYLDVLVGIIGIKSYKRFLGKEEVFSWPIIGFLANRLGHIPVKRQSEYDREQSYQKILNVTKNKTSLFLCPEGAIFMNDRLLNELRNGAFRVAIESKTPIVAISMINAGELFPADKIRIRPGKCINYMSKPFETKNLSLSNVDSLRIQVKKELLKNLTAHYPEGKYPIEFNPNDYKETVYLNTLKKK
;
A
#
# COMPACT_ATOMS: atom_id res chain seq x y z
N MET A 1 -25.87 20.21 -15.06
CA MET A 1 -25.09 19.89 -13.85
C MET A 1 -24.04 18.79 -14.07
N LYS A 2 -24.38 17.60 -14.60
CA LYS A 2 -23.42 16.48 -14.83
C LYS A 2 -22.23 16.86 -15.74
N LYS A 3 -22.47 17.60 -16.83
CA LYS A 3 -21.45 18.06 -17.78
C LYS A 3 -20.45 19.05 -17.13
N LEU A 4 -20.96 20.00 -16.35
CA LEU A 4 -20.13 20.99 -15.61
C LEU A 4 -19.23 20.31 -14.58
N LYS A 5 -19.77 19.34 -13.82
CA LYS A 5 -19.01 18.55 -12.85
C LYS A 5 -17.86 17.77 -13.53
N ASN A 6 -18.14 17.18 -14.70
CA ASN A 6 -17.13 16.44 -15.44
C ASN A 6 -16.01 17.34 -15.98
N THR A 7 -16.35 18.54 -16.47
CA THR A 7 -15.38 19.55 -16.93
C THR A 7 -14.49 20.01 -15.78
N PHE A 8 -15.10 20.32 -14.60
CA PHE A 8 -14.33 20.68 -13.41
C PHE A 8 -13.37 19.58 -12.97
N GLU A 9 -13.81 18.32 -12.92
CA GLU A 9 -12.94 17.18 -12.57
C GLU A 9 -11.77 17.03 -13.55
N LEU A 10 -11.97 17.32 -14.84
CA LEU A 10 -10.88 17.28 -15.82
C LEU A 10 -9.85 18.37 -15.60
N ILE A 11 -10.29 19.61 -15.42
CA ILE A 11 -9.41 20.76 -15.15
C ILE A 11 -8.65 20.53 -13.84
N TRP A 12 -9.34 20.08 -12.80
CA TRP A 12 -8.72 19.74 -11.52
C TRP A 12 -7.67 18.65 -11.65
N THR A 13 -7.97 17.60 -12.41
CA THR A 13 -7.02 16.52 -12.67
C THR A 13 -5.79 17.01 -13.42
N ALA A 14 -5.98 17.87 -14.44
CA ALA A 14 -4.87 18.49 -15.18
C ALA A 14 -3.99 19.32 -14.25
N TRP A 15 -4.58 20.14 -13.37
CA TRP A 15 -3.86 20.86 -12.32
C TRP A 15 -3.07 19.93 -11.41
N CYS A 16 -3.68 18.83 -10.94
CA CYS A 16 -3.04 17.85 -10.06
C CYS A 16 -1.80 17.21 -10.74
N LEU A 17 -1.93 16.81 -12.00
CA LEU A 17 -0.82 16.23 -12.75
C LEU A 17 0.28 17.26 -13.01
N PHE A 18 -0.08 18.47 -13.40
CA PHE A 18 0.85 19.58 -13.61
C PHE A 18 1.63 19.90 -12.33
N SER A 19 0.93 20.12 -11.20
CA SER A 19 1.57 20.46 -9.94
C SER A 19 2.49 19.34 -9.43
N ALA A 20 2.08 18.07 -9.56
CA ALA A 20 2.92 16.93 -9.22
C ALA A 20 4.18 16.88 -10.08
N THR A 21 4.04 17.09 -11.40
CA THR A 21 5.18 17.12 -12.33
C THR A 21 6.18 18.21 -11.93
N ILE A 22 5.72 19.43 -11.66
CA ILE A 22 6.58 20.54 -11.23
C ILE A 22 7.30 20.20 -9.92
N ILE A 23 6.57 19.70 -8.91
CA ILE A 23 7.15 19.31 -7.62
C ILE A 23 8.22 18.23 -7.82
N ILE A 24 7.94 17.22 -8.64
CA ILE A 24 8.90 16.14 -8.92
C ILE A 24 10.13 16.69 -9.64
N LEU A 25 9.98 17.49 -10.70
CA LEU A 25 11.09 18.01 -11.47
C LEU A 25 12.00 18.93 -10.65
N ILE A 26 11.46 19.80 -9.80
CA ILE A 26 12.25 20.66 -8.92
C ILE A 26 13.02 19.85 -7.88
N ASN A 27 12.40 18.79 -7.34
CA ASN A 27 13.00 18.02 -6.26
C ASN A 27 13.87 16.84 -6.74
N LEU A 28 13.74 16.42 -8.00
CA LEU A 28 14.52 15.30 -8.55
C LEU A 28 16.04 15.49 -8.46
N PRO A 29 16.64 16.65 -8.79
CA PRO A 29 18.07 16.88 -8.60
C PRO A 29 18.48 16.76 -7.12
N ILE A 30 17.69 17.32 -6.21
CA ILE A 30 17.97 17.31 -4.76
C ILE A 30 17.92 15.86 -4.25
N ILE A 31 16.87 15.09 -4.60
CA ILE A 31 16.76 13.69 -4.22
C ILE A 31 17.94 12.89 -4.79
N THR A 32 18.34 13.15 -6.03
CA THR A 32 19.47 12.47 -6.65
C THR A 32 20.78 12.77 -5.91
N LEU A 33 21.04 14.02 -5.55
CA LEU A 33 22.21 14.42 -4.75
C LEU A 33 22.20 13.77 -3.35
N LEU A 34 21.05 13.74 -2.69
CA LEU A 34 20.90 13.06 -1.39
C LEU A 34 21.20 11.56 -1.53
N ILE A 35 20.72 10.89 -2.58
CA ILE A 35 21.00 9.47 -2.83
C ILE A 35 22.49 9.25 -3.14
N LEU A 36 23.14 10.14 -3.88
CA LEU A 36 24.57 10.04 -4.19
C LEU A 36 25.43 10.26 -2.95
N TYR A 37 25.06 11.20 -2.09
CA TYR A 37 25.81 11.54 -0.88
C TYR A 37 25.63 10.49 0.23
N PHE A 38 24.41 10.10 0.53
CA PHE A 38 24.09 9.18 1.64
C PHE A 38 24.07 7.70 1.25
N GLY A 39 24.12 7.36 -0.04
CA GLY A 39 24.02 5.98 -0.52
C GLY A 39 22.60 5.45 -0.58
N LYS A 40 22.50 4.14 -0.86
CA LYS A 40 21.22 3.47 -1.14
C LYS A 40 20.49 2.95 0.11
N GLU A 41 21.18 2.91 1.26
CA GLU A 41 20.69 2.13 2.39
C GLU A 41 20.04 3.03 3.45
N ASP A 42 18.86 2.58 3.90
CA ASP A 42 18.07 2.94 5.10
C ASP A 42 18.20 4.41 5.58
N ASN A 43 18.25 5.35 4.63
CA ASN A 43 18.50 6.74 5.00
C ASN A 43 17.22 7.47 5.41
N GLN A 44 17.10 7.75 6.69
CA GLN A 44 15.95 8.45 7.27
C GLN A 44 15.79 9.88 6.72
N PHE A 45 16.87 10.54 6.31
CA PHE A 45 16.82 11.89 5.73
C PHE A 45 16.16 11.88 4.36
N ILE A 46 16.52 10.92 3.51
CA ILE A 46 15.89 10.74 2.18
C ILE A 46 14.40 10.43 2.36
N ASP A 47 14.06 9.50 3.26
CA ASP A 47 12.67 9.15 3.54
C ASP A 47 11.87 10.36 4.08
N TYR A 48 12.46 11.17 4.97
CA TYR A 48 11.84 12.40 5.46
C TYR A 48 11.60 13.41 4.32
N TYR A 49 12.59 13.60 3.46
CA TYR A 49 12.49 14.51 2.32
C TYR A 49 11.42 14.05 1.32
N LEU A 50 11.41 12.76 0.97
CA LEU A 50 10.37 12.17 0.11
C LEU A 50 8.96 12.34 0.70
N ARG A 51 8.81 12.17 2.01
CA ARG A 51 7.53 12.46 2.68
C ARG A 51 7.12 13.91 2.56
N SER A 52 8.08 14.83 2.64
CA SER A 52 7.80 16.26 2.50
C SER A 52 7.35 16.61 1.08
N CYS A 53 8.03 16.10 0.06
CA CYS A 53 7.59 16.23 -1.34
C CYS A 53 6.19 15.62 -1.57
N THR A 54 5.96 14.43 -1.03
CA THR A 54 4.65 13.75 -1.15
C THR A 54 3.55 14.55 -0.45
N ARG A 55 3.82 15.16 0.71
CA ARG A 55 2.86 16.07 1.36
C ARG A 55 2.52 17.28 0.50
N ALA A 56 3.52 17.90 -0.13
CA ALA A 56 3.32 19.02 -1.03
C ALA A 56 2.41 18.64 -2.21
N ILE A 57 2.63 17.46 -2.82
CA ILE A 57 1.77 16.91 -3.87
C ILE A 57 0.34 16.72 -3.35
N LEU A 58 0.14 16.06 -2.21
CA LEU A 58 -1.19 15.81 -1.66
C LEU A 58 -1.93 17.09 -1.28
N ILE A 59 -1.23 18.10 -0.77
CA ILE A 59 -1.80 19.42 -0.49
C ILE A 59 -2.25 20.08 -1.79
N SER A 60 -1.43 20.08 -2.84
CA SER A 60 -1.80 20.65 -4.15
C SER A 60 -2.97 19.93 -4.81
N TRP A 61 -3.19 18.65 -4.47
CA TRP A 61 -4.32 17.83 -4.92
C TRP A 61 -5.56 17.96 -4.04
N GLY A 62 -5.49 18.74 -2.93
CA GLY A 62 -6.57 18.84 -1.97
C GLY A 62 -6.90 17.53 -1.25
N ILE A 63 -5.93 16.60 -1.17
CA ILE A 63 -6.11 15.30 -0.53
C ILE A 63 -5.51 15.33 0.87
N LYS A 64 -6.37 15.13 1.87
CA LYS A 64 -5.99 15.00 3.28
C LYS A 64 -5.83 13.53 3.65
N MET A 65 -4.60 13.10 3.96
CA MET A 65 -4.34 11.79 4.53
C MET A 65 -4.58 11.82 6.04
N VAL A 66 -5.44 10.92 6.53
CA VAL A 66 -5.72 10.72 7.95
C VAL A 66 -5.22 9.33 8.34
N PHE A 67 -4.42 9.22 9.39
CA PHE A 67 -3.91 7.96 9.89
C PHE A 67 -4.41 7.71 11.30
N ILE A 68 -5.10 6.58 11.49
CA ILE A 68 -5.55 6.05 12.77
C ILE A 68 -4.68 4.85 13.07
N LYS A 69 -3.69 5.06 13.90
CA LYS A 69 -2.64 4.07 14.20
C LYS A 69 -2.94 3.37 15.51
N HIS A 70 -2.80 2.03 15.51
CA HIS A 70 -2.85 1.26 16.76
C HIS A 70 -1.65 1.63 17.67
N PRO A 71 -1.85 1.82 19.00
CA PRO A 71 -0.79 2.24 19.93
C PRO A 71 0.47 1.36 19.94
N ASN A 72 0.28 0.05 19.70
CA ASN A 72 1.37 -0.93 19.72
C ASN A 72 2.32 -0.87 18.50
N ILE A 73 2.07 0.02 17.54
CA ILE A 73 2.99 0.19 16.41
C ILE A 73 4.18 1.04 16.86
N ASP A 74 5.35 0.44 16.84
CA ASP A 74 6.63 1.07 17.13
C ASP A 74 7.43 1.20 15.82
N PHE A 75 7.57 2.40 15.28
CA PHE A 75 8.27 2.62 14.03
C PHE A 75 9.79 2.43 14.10
N SER A 76 10.35 2.12 15.27
CA SER A 76 11.74 1.67 15.38
C SER A 76 11.92 0.21 14.97
N LYS A 77 10.84 -0.55 14.88
CA LYS A 77 10.82 -1.95 14.48
C LYS A 77 10.46 -2.11 13.02
N ALA A 78 10.95 -3.20 12.42
CA ALA A 78 10.57 -3.58 11.07
C ALA A 78 9.21 -4.28 11.06
N TYR A 79 8.41 -3.96 10.05
CA TYR A 79 7.10 -4.58 9.80
C TYR A 79 6.92 -4.87 8.31
N ILE A 80 6.10 -5.86 8.02
CA ILE A 80 5.53 -6.03 6.68
C ILE A 80 4.16 -5.35 6.70
N TYR A 81 4.07 -4.18 6.06
CA TYR A 81 2.83 -3.45 5.90
C TYR A 81 2.07 -3.98 4.69
N VAL A 82 0.85 -4.44 4.92
CA VAL A 82 -0.05 -4.95 3.87
C VAL A 82 -1.31 -4.10 3.79
N CYS A 83 -1.79 -3.84 2.59
CA CYS A 83 -2.94 -2.96 2.38
C CYS A 83 -3.87 -3.48 1.28
N ASN A 84 -5.10 -2.98 1.24
CA ASN A 84 -6.00 -3.13 0.10
C ASN A 84 -5.51 -2.30 -1.09
N HIS A 85 -5.78 -2.75 -2.33
CA HIS A 85 -5.19 -2.18 -3.55
C HIS A 85 -6.24 -1.70 -4.53
N ARG A 86 -6.65 -0.42 -4.43
CA ARG A 86 -7.70 0.16 -5.26
C ARG A 86 -7.31 1.47 -5.95
N SER A 87 -6.08 1.97 -5.73
CA SER A 87 -5.69 3.29 -6.16
C SER A 87 -4.18 3.44 -6.35
N TYR A 88 -3.76 4.35 -7.18
CA TYR A 88 -2.37 4.81 -7.21
C TYR A 88 -1.97 5.62 -5.96
N LEU A 89 -2.94 6.11 -5.16
CA LEU A 89 -2.68 6.74 -3.87
C LEU A 89 -2.05 5.78 -2.85
N ASP A 90 -2.17 4.48 -3.05
CA ASP A 90 -1.69 3.46 -2.13
C ASP A 90 -0.19 3.61 -1.84
N VAL A 91 0.60 3.95 -2.86
CA VAL A 91 2.03 4.24 -2.72
C VAL A 91 2.26 5.48 -1.84
N LEU A 92 1.49 6.55 -2.06
CA LEU A 92 1.59 7.79 -1.29
C LEU A 92 1.18 7.58 0.18
N VAL A 93 0.19 6.70 0.43
CA VAL A 93 -0.18 6.26 1.79
C VAL A 93 1.00 5.58 2.47
N GLY A 94 1.67 4.66 1.79
CA GLY A 94 2.87 4.01 2.32
C GLY A 94 4.01 4.99 2.62
N ILE A 95 4.25 5.97 1.73
CA ILE A 95 5.29 6.99 1.95
C ILE A 95 4.97 7.85 3.17
N ILE A 96 3.74 8.36 3.29
CA ILE A 96 3.35 9.30 4.36
C ILE A 96 3.15 8.59 5.70
N GLY A 97 2.49 7.42 5.70
CA GLY A 97 2.00 6.77 6.92
C GLY A 97 3.07 5.99 7.67
N ILE A 98 4.05 5.42 6.97
CA ILE A 98 5.09 4.60 7.58
C ILE A 98 6.31 5.48 7.84
N LYS A 99 6.59 5.75 9.12
CA LYS A 99 7.67 6.66 9.52
C LYS A 99 9.06 6.01 9.51
N SER A 100 9.13 4.68 9.59
CA SER A 100 10.39 3.95 9.40
C SER A 100 10.76 3.88 7.91
N TYR A 101 12.06 3.65 7.64
CA TYR A 101 12.48 3.30 6.29
C TYR A 101 11.79 2.02 5.83
N LYS A 102 11.38 1.99 4.58
CA LYS A 102 10.64 0.87 3.99
C LYS A 102 10.96 0.71 2.53
N ARG A 103 10.91 -0.53 2.06
CA ARG A 103 10.98 -0.84 0.63
C ARG A 103 9.60 -1.18 0.11
N PHE A 104 9.29 -0.67 -1.07
CA PHE A 104 8.06 -0.97 -1.78
C PHE A 104 8.28 -2.16 -2.71
N LEU A 105 7.27 -3.03 -2.80
CA LEU A 105 7.22 -4.03 -3.83
C LEU A 105 6.37 -3.49 -4.98
N GLY A 106 6.93 -3.48 -6.17
CA GLY A 106 6.26 -3.00 -7.37
C GLY A 106 6.37 -3.98 -8.54
N LYS A 107 5.48 -3.83 -9.50
CA LYS A 107 5.53 -4.57 -10.76
C LYS A 107 6.81 -4.20 -11.52
N GLU A 108 7.50 -5.18 -12.11
CA GLU A 108 8.79 -4.97 -12.79
C GLU A 108 8.75 -3.82 -13.81
N GLU A 109 7.67 -3.69 -14.55
CA GLU A 109 7.53 -2.66 -15.60
C GLU A 109 7.60 -1.23 -15.04
N VAL A 110 7.20 -1.00 -13.78
CA VAL A 110 7.30 0.32 -13.14
C VAL A 110 8.75 0.74 -12.96
N PHE A 111 9.66 -0.22 -12.80
CA PHE A 111 11.10 0.03 -12.62
C PHE A 111 11.82 0.41 -13.93
N SER A 112 11.17 0.24 -15.08
CA SER A 112 11.66 0.72 -16.37
C SER A 112 11.19 2.16 -16.72
N TRP A 113 10.28 2.74 -15.94
CA TRP A 113 9.80 4.09 -16.17
C TRP A 113 10.91 5.13 -15.90
N PRO A 114 11.05 6.20 -16.70
CA PRO A 114 12.24 7.07 -16.64
C PRO A 114 12.54 7.63 -15.24
N ILE A 115 11.59 8.33 -14.63
CA ILE A 115 11.80 9.01 -13.34
C ILE A 115 11.49 8.07 -12.17
N ILE A 116 10.31 7.45 -12.21
CA ILE A 116 9.84 6.58 -11.12
C ILE A 116 10.72 5.35 -10.98
N GLY A 117 11.07 4.71 -12.09
CA GLY A 117 11.96 3.55 -12.10
C GLY A 117 13.37 3.89 -11.63
N PHE A 118 13.91 5.02 -12.06
CA PHE A 118 15.21 5.51 -11.58
C PHE A 118 15.21 5.66 -10.05
N LEU A 119 14.23 6.37 -9.49
CA LEU A 119 14.11 6.55 -8.04
C LEU A 119 13.87 5.22 -7.32
N ALA A 120 12.96 4.39 -7.82
CA ALA A 120 12.65 3.10 -7.22
C ALA A 120 13.87 2.18 -7.12
N ASN A 121 14.69 2.11 -8.20
CA ASN A 121 15.92 1.33 -8.22
C ASN A 121 16.97 1.92 -7.25
N ARG A 122 17.14 3.23 -7.24
CA ARG A 122 18.13 3.91 -6.39
C ARG A 122 17.76 3.83 -4.91
N LEU A 123 16.49 3.85 -4.58
CA LEU A 123 15.98 3.68 -3.22
C LEU A 123 15.88 2.21 -2.79
N GLY A 124 16.32 1.26 -3.60
CA GLY A 124 16.35 -0.16 -3.27
C GLY A 124 14.96 -0.80 -3.16
N HIS A 125 13.94 -0.23 -3.81
CA HIS A 125 12.64 -0.88 -3.92
C HIS A 125 12.74 -2.16 -4.74
N ILE A 126 11.81 -3.09 -4.58
CA ILE A 126 11.92 -4.45 -5.06
C ILE A 126 11.00 -4.68 -6.26
N PRO A 127 11.55 -4.89 -7.49
CA PRO A 127 10.75 -5.34 -8.61
C PRO A 127 10.31 -6.79 -8.40
N VAL A 128 9.02 -7.06 -8.60
CA VAL A 128 8.45 -8.40 -8.50
C VAL A 128 8.18 -8.94 -9.88
N LYS A 129 8.95 -9.95 -10.26
CA LYS A 129 8.77 -10.75 -11.47
C LYS A 129 7.77 -11.87 -11.19
N ARG A 130 6.87 -12.16 -12.13
CA ARG A 130 5.79 -13.13 -11.94
C ARG A 130 5.57 -14.03 -13.15
N GLN A 131 6.41 -13.92 -14.18
CA GLN A 131 6.22 -14.56 -15.46
C GLN A 131 6.44 -16.08 -15.38
N SER A 132 7.44 -16.52 -14.62
CA SER A 132 7.78 -17.93 -14.41
C SER A 132 7.81 -18.30 -12.93
N GLU A 133 7.87 -19.58 -12.61
CA GLU A 133 8.09 -20.06 -11.26
C GLU A 133 9.45 -19.63 -10.72
N TYR A 134 10.47 -19.71 -11.57
CA TYR A 134 11.82 -19.23 -11.26
C TYR A 134 11.82 -17.74 -10.90
N ASP A 135 11.15 -16.88 -11.66
CA ASP A 135 11.06 -15.44 -11.37
C ASP A 135 10.35 -15.15 -10.05
N ARG A 136 9.30 -15.91 -9.75
CA ARG A 136 8.58 -15.80 -8.47
C ARG A 136 9.48 -16.18 -7.30
N GLU A 137 10.25 -17.27 -7.42
CA GLU A 137 11.18 -17.69 -6.37
C GLU A 137 12.32 -16.69 -6.19
N GLN A 138 12.91 -16.19 -7.26
CA GLN A 138 13.93 -15.13 -7.21
C GLN A 138 13.42 -13.87 -6.50
N SER A 139 12.20 -13.44 -6.83
CA SER A 139 11.56 -12.30 -6.18
C SER A 139 11.32 -12.58 -4.69
N TYR A 140 10.87 -13.79 -4.36
CA TYR A 140 10.63 -14.22 -2.98
C TYR A 140 11.92 -14.18 -2.14
N GLN A 141 13.02 -14.73 -2.64
CA GLN A 141 14.30 -14.73 -1.95
C GLN A 141 14.84 -13.31 -1.71
N LYS A 142 14.69 -12.41 -2.68
CA LYS A 142 15.05 -10.99 -2.50
C LYS A 142 14.24 -10.33 -1.38
N ILE A 143 12.93 -10.56 -1.36
CA ILE A 143 12.02 -10.02 -0.35
C ILE A 143 12.40 -10.56 1.03
N LEU A 144 12.62 -11.88 1.12
CA LEU A 144 12.98 -12.54 2.37
C LEU A 144 14.32 -12.01 2.92
N ASN A 145 15.31 -11.81 2.07
CA ASN A 145 16.60 -11.26 2.49
C ASN A 145 16.48 -9.85 3.05
N VAL A 146 15.69 -8.99 2.40
CA VAL A 146 15.43 -7.61 2.87
C VAL A 146 14.77 -7.60 4.25
N THR A 147 13.78 -8.48 4.47
CA THR A 147 13.09 -8.57 5.77
C THR A 147 13.97 -9.15 6.87
N LYS A 148 14.81 -10.16 6.58
CA LYS A 148 15.79 -10.69 7.53
C LYS A 148 16.78 -9.62 8.00
N ASN A 149 17.10 -8.65 7.14
CA ASN A 149 17.93 -7.49 7.48
C ASN A 149 17.14 -6.37 8.21
N LYS A 150 15.97 -6.68 8.77
CA LYS A 150 15.13 -5.77 9.56
C LYS A 150 14.67 -4.52 8.81
N THR A 151 14.58 -4.56 7.49
CA THR A 151 13.99 -3.48 6.69
C THR A 151 12.49 -3.72 6.54
N SER A 152 11.69 -2.69 6.78
CA SER A 152 10.24 -2.77 6.59
C SER A 152 9.87 -2.91 5.12
N LEU A 153 8.76 -3.58 4.85
CA LEU A 153 8.18 -3.70 3.51
C LEU A 153 6.80 -3.07 3.45
N PHE A 154 6.45 -2.50 2.30
CA PHE A 154 5.09 -2.11 1.97
C PHE A 154 4.65 -2.79 0.69
N LEU A 155 3.52 -3.48 0.72
CA LEU A 155 2.98 -4.19 -0.41
C LEU A 155 1.46 -4.37 -0.33
N CYS A 156 0.85 -4.59 -1.49
CA CYS A 156 -0.57 -4.94 -1.60
C CYS A 156 -0.69 -6.43 -1.95
N PRO A 157 -1.12 -7.28 -1.02
CA PRO A 157 -1.11 -8.74 -1.20
C PRO A 157 -2.15 -9.24 -2.21
N GLU A 158 -3.10 -8.42 -2.64
CA GLU A 158 -3.99 -8.72 -3.78
C GLU A 158 -3.19 -8.94 -5.06
N GLY A 159 -2.06 -8.28 -5.19
CA GLY A 159 -1.11 -8.48 -6.27
C GLY A 159 -1.41 -7.70 -7.55
N ALA A 160 -2.57 -7.11 -7.69
CA ALA A 160 -2.96 -6.19 -8.76
C ALA A 160 -4.07 -5.27 -8.28
N ILE A 161 -4.29 -4.14 -8.96
CA ILE A 161 -5.51 -3.35 -8.79
C ILE A 161 -6.58 -4.01 -9.65
N PHE A 162 -7.64 -4.49 -9.01
CA PHE A 162 -8.77 -5.09 -9.70
C PHE A 162 -9.88 -4.06 -9.85
N MET A 163 -10.38 -3.93 -11.08
CA MET A 163 -11.50 -3.05 -11.42
C MET A 163 -12.83 -3.81 -11.32
N ASN A 164 -13.14 -4.26 -10.11
CA ASN A 164 -14.37 -4.96 -9.78
C ASN A 164 -15.07 -4.30 -8.58
N ASP A 165 -16.26 -4.77 -8.26
CA ASP A 165 -17.10 -4.22 -7.19
C ASP A 165 -16.73 -4.77 -5.79
N ARG A 166 -15.68 -5.56 -5.65
CA ARG A 166 -15.25 -6.10 -4.36
C ARG A 166 -14.50 -5.06 -3.55
N LEU A 167 -14.76 -4.99 -2.25
CA LEU A 167 -14.00 -4.15 -1.31
C LEU A 167 -12.55 -4.59 -1.17
N LEU A 168 -12.32 -5.90 -1.19
CA LEU A 168 -11.02 -6.55 -1.05
C LEU A 168 -11.02 -7.84 -1.86
N ASN A 169 -10.02 -8.05 -2.68
CA ASN A 169 -9.82 -9.29 -3.41
C ASN A 169 -9.03 -10.31 -2.60
N GLU A 170 -8.84 -11.52 -3.14
CA GLU A 170 -8.08 -12.55 -2.48
C GLU A 170 -6.63 -12.13 -2.24
N LEU A 171 -6.15 -12.38 -1.03
CA LEU A 171 -4.78 -12.08 -0.63
C LEU A 171 -3.86 -13.26 -0.98
N ARG A 172 -2.76 -12.97 -1.67
CA ARG A 172 -1.76 -13.98 -2.05
C ARG A 172 -0.87 -14.34 -0.86
N ASN A 173 -0.48 -15.59 -0.77
CA ASN A 173 0.27 -16.14 0.37
C ASN A 173 1.70 -15.60 0.53
N GLY A 174 2.29 -14.98 -0.50
CA GLY A 174 3.70 -14.58 -0.52
C GLY A 174 4.10 -13.67 0.66
N ALA A 175 3.30 -12.65 0.96
CA ALA A 175 3.57 -11.74 2.08
C ALA A 175 3.57 -12.44 3.44
N PHE A 176 2.63 -13.38 3.64
CA PHE A 176 2.45 -14.12 4.90
C PHE A 176 3.55 -15.15 5.09
N ARG A 177 3.97 -15.84 4.02
CA ARG A 177 5.13 -16.73 4.04
C ARG A 177 6.40 -15.98 4.45
N VAL A 178 6.69 -14.84 3.78
CA VAL A 178 7.85 -14.02 4.12
C VAL A 178 7.80 -13.57 5.58
N ALA A 179 6.64 -13.12 6.06
CA ALA A 179 6.46 -12.66 7.44
C ALA A 179 6.80 -13.77 8.46
N ILE A 180 6.32 -14.99 8.21
CA ILE A 180 6.57 -16.14 9.09
C ILE A 180 8.04 -16.57 9.04
N GLU A 181 8.63 -16.68 7.85
CA GLU A 181 10.02 -17.11 7.70
C GLU A 181 11.03 -16.08 8.24
N SER A 182 10.76 -14.79 8.04
CA SER A 182 11.62 -13.72 8.57
C SER A 182 11.32 -13.37 10.03
N LYS A 183 10.28 -13.95 10.63
CA LYS A 183 9.77 -13.58 11.97
C LYS A 183 9.44 -12.10 12.09
N THR A 184 9.04 -11.47 10.98
CA THR A 184 8.69 -10.05 10.92
C THR A 184 7.17 -9.90 11.05
N PRO A 185 6.65 -9.13 12.02
CA PRO A 185 5.22 -8.97 12.22
C PRO A 185 4.56 -8.20 11.07
N ILE A 186 3.27 -8.48 10.85
CA ILE A 186 2.45 -7.80 9.83
C ILE A 186 1.65 -6.67 10.47
N VAL A 187 1.57 -5.53 9.80
CA VAL A 187 0.61 -4.46 10.07
C VAL A 187 -0.31 -4.30 8.87
N ALA A 188 -1.61 -4.47 9.08
CA ALA A 188 -2.63 -4.26 8.05
C ALA A 188 -3.02 -2.78 7.97
N ILE A 189 -3.08 -2.22 6.77
CA ILE A 189 -3.51 -0.84 6.52
C ILE A 189 -4.78 -0.86 5.67
N SER A 190 -5.92 -0.55 6.28
CA SER A 190 -7.18 -0.39 5.56
C SER A 190 -7.30 1.02 5.04
N MET A 191 -7.24 1.18 3.71
CA MET A 191 -7.30 2.47 3.03
C MET A 191 -8.72 2.73 2.52
N ILE A 192 -9.36 3.75 3.09
CA ILE A 192 -10.72 4.18 2.79
C ILE A 192 -10.70 5.37 1.85
N ASN A 193 -11.57 5.38 0.86
CA ASN A 193 -11.75 6.42 -0.17
C ASN A 193 -10.57 6.57 -1.14
N ALA A 194 -9.50 5.79 -1.04
CA ALA A 194 -8.38 5.90 -1.97
C ALA A 194 -8.82 5.74 -3.43
N GLY A 195 -9.64 4.70 -3.72
CA GLY A 195 -10.18 4.43 -5.05
C GLY A 195 -11.17 5.49 -5.56
N GLU A 196 -11.89 6.17 -4.68
CA GLU A 196 -12.81 7.25 -5.03
C GLU A 196 -12.05 8.55 -5.35
N LEU A 197 -10.94 8.80 -4.64
CA LEU A 197 -10.13 10.02 -4.83
C LEU A 197 -9.23 9.92 -6.06
N PHE A 198 -8.64 8.76 -6.31
CA PHE A 198 -7.82 8.51 -7.49
C PHE A 198 -8.03 7.07 -8.00
N PRO A 199 -9.14 6.81 -8.73
CA PRO A 199 -9.42 5.49 -9.28
C PRO A 199 -8.37 5.06 -10.32
N ALA A 200 -8.03 3.78 -10.33
CA ALA A 200 -6.98 3.27 -11.20
C ALA A 200 -7.43 3.03 -12.67
N ASP A 201 -8.77 2.96 -12.90
CA ASP A 201 -9.35 2.80 -14.25
C ASP A 201 -9.44 4.11 -15.03
N LYS A 202 -9.36 5.23 -14.32
CA LYS A 202 -9.54 6.56 -14.92
C LYS A 202 -8.53 7.52 -14.30
N ILE A 203 -7.82 8.26 -15.13
CA ILE A 203 -7.01 9.38 -14.64
C ILE A 203 -7.95 10.50 -14.21
N ARG A 204 -8.45 10.40 -12.98
CA ARG A 204 -9.35 11.36 -12.34
C ARG A 204 -8.92 11.53 -10.88
N ILE A 205 -8.48 12.73 -10.54
CA ILE A 205 -8.08 13.06 -9.17
C ILE A 205 -9.15 13.96 -8.58
N ARG A 206 -9.60 13.61 -7.37
CA ARG A 206 -10.62 14.36 -6.63
C ARG A 206 -10.07 14.79 -5.28
N PRO A 207 -10.35 16.00 -4.82
CA PRO A 207 -10.00 16.41 -3.47
C PRO A 207 -10.85 15.66 -2.45
N GLY A 208 -10.30 15.48 -1.24
CA GLY A 208 -11.04 14.82 -0.17
C GLY A 208 -10.16 14.20 0.91
N LYS A 209 -10.76 13.33 1.73
CA LYS A 209 -10.07 12.64 2.82
C LYS A 209 -9.85 11.18 2.48
N CYS A 210 -8.60 10.72 2.56
CA CYS A 210 -8.22 9.32 2.56
C CYS A 210 -7.94 8.91 4.02
N ILE A 211 -8.72 7.97 4.56
CA ILE A 211 -8.60 7.51 5.94
C ILE A 211 -7.89 6.17 5.94
N ASN A 212 -6.87 6.03 6.78
CA ASN A 212 -6.00 4.87 6.81
C ASN A 212 -5.93 4.31 8.23
N TYR A 213 -6.50 3.12 8.44
CA TYR A 213 -6.44 2.42 9.71
C TYR A 213 -5.26 1.46 9.72
N MET A 214 -4.36 1.63 10.67
CA MET A 214 -3.23 0.71 10.91
C MET A 214 -3.57 -0.20 12.07
N SER A 215 -3.63 -1.50 11.81
CA SER A 215 -3.99 -2.53 12.81
C SER A 215 -2.95 -2.68 13.91
N LYS A 216 -3.32 -3.41 14.98
CA LYS A 216 -2.32 -4.02 15.86
C LYS A 216 -1.39 -4.92 15.03
N PRO A 217 -0.07 -4.95 15.35
CA PRO A 217 0.83 -5.91 14.71
C PRO A 217 0.39 -7.36 14.93
N PHE A 218 0.35 -8.14 13.85
CA PHE A 218 0.17 -9.58 13.88
C PHE A 218 1.53 -10.23 14.08
N GLU A 219 1.77 -10.76 15.26
CA GLU A 219 3.05 -11.38 15.60
C GLU A 219 3.25 -12.70 14.86
N THR A 220 4.48 -12.92 14.38
CA THR A 220 4.85 -14.10 13.59
C THR A 220 5.93 -14.97 14.24
N LYS A 221 6.50 -14.52 15.36
CA LYS A 221 7.64 -15.17 16.02
C LYS A 221 7.42 -16.66 16.30
N ASN A 222 6.22 -17.03 16.76
CA ASN A 222 5.85 -18.39 17.14
C ASN A 222 5.08 -19.15 16.04
N LEU A 223 4.99 -18.57 14.82
CA LEU A 223 4.29 -19.21 13.71
C LEU A 223 5.26 -20.03 12.85
N SER A 224 4.71 -21.09 12.24
CA SER A 224 5.35 -21.93 11.23
C SER A 224 4.65 -21.78 9.88
N LEU A 225 5.22 -22.31 8.81
CA LEU A 225 4.63 -22.23 7.47
C LEU A 225 3.22 -22.86 7.38
N SER A 226 2.87 -23.78 8.27
CA SER A 226 1.50 -24.32 8.37
C SER A 226 0.46 -23.26 8.79
N ASN A 227 0.89 -22.14 9.37
CA ASN A 227 0.03 -21.04 9.82
C ASN A 227 -0.21 -19.95 8.75
N VAL A 228 0.34 -20.11 7.53
CA VAL A 228 0.23 -19.09 6.47
C VAL A 228 -1.23 -18.71 6.20
N ASP A 229 -2.09 -19.70 5.98
CA ASP A 229 -3.50 -19.45 5.67
C ASP A 229 -4.26 -18.84 6.84
N SER A 230 -4.00 -19.30 8.07
CA SER A 230 -4.64 -18.72 9.26
C SER A 230 -4.24 -17.26 9.47
N LEU A 231 -2.98 -16.92 9.27
CA LEU A 231 -2.49 -15.54 9.36
C LEU A 231 -3.10 -14.67 8.24
N ARG A 232 -3.15 -15.17 7.01
CA ARG A 232 -3.77 -14.50 5.87
C ARG A 232 -5.25 -14.18 6.14
N ILE A 233 -6.00 -15.15 6.67
CA ILE A 233 -7.41 -14.99 7.02
C ILE A 233 -7.59 -13.94 8.12
N GLN A 234 -6.76 -13.95 9.17
CA GLN A 234 -6.83 -12.95 10.25
C GLN A 234 -6.58 -11.54 9.73
N VAL A 235 -5.55 -11.36 8.89
CA VAL A 235 -5.21 -10.06 8.28
C VAL A 235 -6.32 -9.61 7.34
N LYS A 236 -6.88 -10.51 6.50
CA LYS A 236 -8.01 -10.22 5.61
C LYS A 236 -9.24 -9.73 6.40
N LYS A 237 -9.55 -10.39 7.52
CA LYS A 237 -10.65 -9.98 8.42
C LYS A 237 -10.46 -8.58 8.98
N GLU A 238 -9.24 -8.25 9.42
CA GLU A 238 -8.94 -6.92 9.95
C GLU A 238 -9.07 -5.84 8.88
N LEU A 239 -8.60 -6.10 7.65
CA LEU A 239 -8.79 -5.19 6.51
C LEU A 239 -10.28 -4.98 6.23
N LEU A 240 -11.06 -6.07 6.10
CA LEU A 240 -12.49 -6.01 5.80
C LEU A 240 -13.28 -5.31 6.90
N LYS A 241 -12.98 -5.54 8.17
CA LYS A 241 -13.64 -4.88 9.31
C LYS A 241 -13.66 -3.36 9.16
N ASN A 242 -12.52 -2.76 8.85
CA ASN A 242 -12.42 -1.31 8.70
C ASN A 242 -13.06 -0.82 7.40
N LEU A 243 -12.94 -1.59 6.31
CA LEU A 243 -13.53 -1.26 5.02
C LEU A 243 -15.06 -1.29 5.09
N THR A 244 -15.65 -2.35 5.63
CA THR A 244 -17.11 -2.50 5.73
C THR A 244 -17.75 -1.46 6.66
N ALA A 245 -17.05 -1.02 7.70
CA ALA A 245 -17.54 0.04 8.58
C ALA A 245 -17.72 1.41 7.88
N HIS A 246 -17.03 1.63 6.74
CA HIS A 246 -17.05 2.92 6.03
C HIS A 246 -17.86 2.90 4.73
N TYR A 247 -18.12 1.74 4.17
CA TYR A 247 -18.89 1.63 2.93
C TYR A 247 -20.28 1.06 3.22
N PRO A 248 -21.36 1.76 2.77
CA PRO A 248 -22.71 1.28 3.00
C PRO A 248 -22.94 -0.09 2.37
N GLU A 249 -23.82 -0.87 2.97
CA GLU A 249 -24.26 -2.16 2.41
C GLU A 249 -24.74 -2.00 0.95
N GLY A 250 -24.32 -2.93 0.10
CA GLY A 250 -24.69 -2.95 -1.32
C GLY A 250 -23.85 -2.08 -2.25
N LYS A 251 -23.01 -1.17 -1.73
CA LYS A 251 -22.09 -0.40 -2.59
C LYS A 251 -20.99 -1.29 -3.19
N TYR A 252 -20.54 -2.24 -2.40
CA TYR A 252 -19.56 -3.25 -2.80
C TYR A 252 -20.03 -4.60 -2.29
N PRO A 253 -20.38 -5.55 -3.16
CA PRO A 253 -20.75 -6.89 -2.73
C PRO A 253 -19.57 -7.56 -2.03
N ILE A 254 -19.85 -8.12 -0.87
CA ILE A 254 -18.89 -8.93 -0.12
C ILE A 254 -19.07 -10.36 -0.61
N GLU A 255 -18.27 -10.76 -1.61
CA GLU A 255 -18.25 -12.16 -2.02
C GLU A 255 -17.38 -12.98 -1.07
N PHE A 256 -17.97 -14.06 -0.57
CA PHE A 256 -17.29 -15.05 0.23
C PHE A 256 -16.73 -16.15 -0.66
N ASN A 257 -15.46 -16.50 -0.44
CA ASN A 257 -14.97 -17.77 -0.92
C ASN A 257 -15.63 -18.87 -0.04
N PRO A 258 -16.30 -19.88 -0.63
CA PRO A 258 -16.88 -21.00 0.13
C PRO A 258 -15.87 -21.71 1.05
N ASN A 259 -14.57 -21.65 0.74
CA ASN A 259 -13.49 -22.19 1.56
C ASN A 259 -13.16 -21.33 2.80
N ASP A 260 -13.71 -20.12 2.91
CA ASP A 260 -13.54 -19.23 4.06
C ASP A 260 -14.76 -19.31 5.02
N TYR A 261 -15.27 -20.51 5.26
CA TYR A 261 -16.46 -20.80 6.08
C TYR A 261 -16.51 -20.05 7.43
N LYS A 262 -15.36 -19.82 8.04
CA LYS A 262 -15.25 -19.03 9.29
C LYS A 262 -15.55 -17.54 9.09
N GLU A 263 -15.37 -16.97 7.90
CA GLU A 263 -15.67 -15.56 7.59
C GLU A 263 -17.18 -15.32 7.52
N THR A 264 -17.94 -16.27 6.99
CA THR A 264 -19.41 -16.17 6.89
C THR A 264 -20.05 -16.01 8.27
N VAL A 265 -19.55 -16.72 9.28
CA VAL A 265 -20.06 -16.63 10.67
C VAL A 265 -19.73 -15.27 11.27
N TYR A 266 -18.55 -14.74 11.03
CA TYR A 266 -18.11 -13.45 11.59
C TYR A 266 -18.91 -12.27 11.05
N LEU A 267 -19.16 -12.21 9.74
CA LEU A 267 -19.93 -11.12 9.12
C LEU A 267 -21.41 -11.18 9.47
N ASN A 268 -21.96 -12.38 9.64
CA ASN A 268 -23.34 -12.55 10.16
C ASN A 268 -23.48 -12.08 11.61
N THR A 269 -22.40 -12.11 12.39
CA THR A 269 -22.38 -11.59 13.77
C THR A 269 -22.29 -10.07 13.81
N LEU A 270 -21.62 -9.43 12.82
CA LEU A 270 -21.60 -7.98 12.67
C LEU A 270 -22.93 -7.39 12.19
N LYS A 271 -23.69 -8.17 11.39
CA LYS A 271 -25.03 -7.76 10.91
C LYS A 271 -26.10 -7.81 12.00
N LYS A 272 -25.84 -8.48 13.13
CA LYS A 272 -26.76 -8.61 14.28
C LYS A 272 -26.49 -7.65 15.42
N LYS A 273 -25.51 -6.77 15.28
CA LYS A 273 -25.20 -5.68 16.21
C LYS A 273 -25.40 -4.33 15.53
#